data_33ea518ec2b7c49bb08e6d8884ab1f1d
#
_entry.id   33ea518ec2b7c49bb08e6d8884ab1f1d
#
_cell.length_a   1.000
_cell.length_b   1.000
_cell.length_c   1.000
_cell.angle_alpha   90.00
_cell.angle_beta   90.00
_cell.angle_gamma   90.00
#
_symmetry.space_group_name_H-M   'P 1'
#
loop_
_entity.id
_entity.type
_entity.pdbx_description
1 polymer ?
#
loop_
_entity_poly.entity_id
_entity_poly.type
_entity_poly.pdbx_seq_one_letter_code
_entity_poly.pdbx_strand_id
1 'polypeptide(L)'
;MNRLQHFLRAKTQFNLHSPFVYGLYTEVLFSRAPGAPRGRYEGALWRLERHYGVAADRRPDGEASFSCPDGDFLLLDHPHRREERWQSVMDDPRWQVTLDFFSYGIAVHNPRLSRQHFILR
;
A
#
# COMPACT_ATOMS: atom_id res chain seq x y z
N MET A 1 -5.55 13.25 9.05
CA MET A 1 -4.73 13.97 8.03
C MET A 1 -5.60 14.30 6.84
N ASN A 2 -5.59 15.56 6.39
CA ASN A 2 -6.30 15.95 5.18
C ASN A 2 -5.38 15.82 3.94
N ARG A 3 -5.93 16.04 2.74
CA ARG A 3 -5.18 15.89 1.49
C ARG A 3 -3.98 16.84 1.40
N LEU A 4 -4.12 18.07 1.88
CA LEU A 4 -3.02 19.04 1.86
C LEU A 4 -1.88 18.61 2.79
N GLN A 5 -2.20 18.19 4.01
CA GLN A 5 -1.20 17.70 4.96
C GLN A 5 -0.49 16.46 4.41
N HIS A 6 -1.23 15.56 3.79
CA HIS A 6 -0.65 14.38 3.15
C HIS A 6 0.33 14.79 2.04
N PHE A 7 -0.09 15.69 1.16
CA PHE A 7 0.76 16.17 0.06
C PHE A 7 2.06 16.77 0.57
N LEU A 8 2.01 17.61 1.63
CA LEU A 8 3.19 18.26 2.19
C LEU A 8 4.15 17.28 2.88
N ARG A 9 3.63 16.19 3.43
CA ARG A 9 4.43 15.16 4.10
C ARG A 9 4.89 14.05 3.18
N ALA A 10 4.25 13.89 2.01
CA ALA A 10 4.48 12.77 1.13
C ALA A 10 5.90 12.81 0.52
N LYS A 11 6.49 11.63 0.40
CA LYS A 11 7.75 11.43 -0.30
C LYS A 11 7.50 10.99 -1.73
N THR A 12 8.36 11.42 -2.62
CA THR A 12 8.39 10.92 -4.00
C THR A 12 9.34 9.73 -4.09
N GLN A 13 9.36 9.06 -5.25
CA GLN A 13 10.27 7.94 -5.50
C GLN A 13 11.75 8.31 -5.26
N PHE A 14 12.14 9.56 -5.47
CA PHE A 14 13.52 10.01 -5.29
C PHE A 14 13.93 10.11 -3.81
N ASN A 15 12.99 10.09 -2.90
CA ASN A 15 13.23 10.19 -1.45
C ASN A 15 13.08 8.85 -0.74
N LEU A 16 12.88 7.76 -1.48
CA LEU A 16 12.72 6.43 -0.90
C LEU A 16 14.08 5.74 -0.81
N HIS A 17 14.43 5.27 0.38
CA HIS A 17 15.69 4.59 0.66
C HIS A 17 15.55 3.07 0.81
N SER A 18 14.33 2.55 0.89
CA SER A 18 14.09 1.11 0.95
C SER A 18 14.05 0.52 -0.45
N PRO A 19 14.94 -0.41 -0.82
CA PRO A 19 14.89 -1.05 -2.14
C PRO A 19 13.58 -1.76 -2.43
N PHE A 20 12.99 -2.41 -1.42
CA PHE A 20 11.69 -3.07 -1.56
C PHE A 20 10.59 -2.05 -1.89
N VAL A 21 10.51 -0.97 -1.10
CA VAL A 21 9.47 0.06 -1.29
C VAL A 21 9.68 0.79 -2.60
N TYR A 22 10.92 1.10 -2.95
CA TYR A 22 11.23 1.75 -4.24
C TYR A 22 10.79 0.88 -5.42
N GLY A 23 11.12 -0.41 -5.41
CA GLY A 23 10.71 -1.34 -6.45
C GLY A 23 9.20 -1.48 -6.54
N LEU A 24 8.52 -1.63 -5.39
CA LEU A 24 7.06 -1.69 -5.35
C LEU A 24 6.44 -0.41 -5.92
N TYR A 25 6.97 0.74 -5.55
CA TYR A 25 6.49 2.04 -6.03
C TYR A 25 6.64 2.17 -7.55
N THR A 26 7.87 1.93 -8.06
CA THR A 26 8.19 2.22 -9.47
C THR A 26 7.77 1.12 -10.42
N GLU A 27 7.96 -0.15 -10.05
CA GLU A 27 7.78 -1.27 -10.97
C GLU A 27 6.36 -1.84 -10.96
N VAL A 28 5.64 -1.65 -9.86
CA VAL A 28 4.30 -2.22 -9.70
C VAL A 28 3.23 -1.15 -9.66
N LEU A 29 3.22 -0.31 -8.62
CA LEU A 29 2.09 0.59 -8.37
C LEU A 29 1.93 1.70 -9.39
N PHE A 30 3.02 2.19 -9.95
CA PHE A 30 3.00 3.28 -10.93
C PHE A 30 3.45 2.85 -12.33
N SER A 31 3.48 1.54 -12.58
CA SER A 31 3.76 1.02 -13.91
C SER A 31 2.59 1.32 -14.86
N ARG A 32 2.91 1.52 -16.13
CA ARG A 32 1.86 1.55 -17.16
C ARG A 32 1.23 0.17 -17.25
N ALA A 33 -0.08 0.12 -17.11
CA ALA A 33 -0.81 -1.13 -17.14
C ALA A 33 -2.13 -0.96 -17.89
N PRO A 34 -2.12 -1.12 -19.24
CA PRO A 34 -3.34 -1.08 -20.04
C PRO A 34 -4.37 -2.06 -19.49
N GLY A 35 -5.61 -1.63 -19.35
CA GLY A 35 -6.68 -2.44 -18.77
C GLY A 35 -6.84 -2.32 -17.27
N ALA A 36 -5.96 -1.56 -16.57
CA ALA A 36 -6.12 -1.34 -15.14
C ALA A 36 -7.40 -0.55 -14.83
N PRO A 37 -8.11 -0.88 -13.73
CA PRO A 37 -9.23 -0.08 -13.25
C PRO A 37 -8.81 1.37 -12.98
N ARG A 38 -9.75 2.31 -13.13
CA ARG A 38 -9.47 3.74 -12.96
C ARG A 38 -9.31 4.17 -11.50
N GLY A 39 -10.02 3.52 -10.57
CA GLY A 39 -9.91 3.83 -9.15
C GLY A 39 -8.50 3.57 -8.63
N ARG A 40 -8.01 4.41 -7.72
CA ARG A 40 -6.63 4.28 -7.21
C ARG A 40 -6.46 3.01 -6.39
N TYR A 41 -7.39 2.71 -5.49
CA TYR A 41 -7.39 1.47 -4.73
C TYR A 41 -7.53 0.25 -5.63
N GLU A 42 -8.55 0.25 -6.48
CA GLU A 42 -8.79 -0.87 -7.42
C GLU A 42 -7.63 -1.05 -8.40
N GLY A 43 -7.06 0.04 -8.87
CA GLY A 43 -5.91 0.01 -9.78
C GLY A 43 -4.66 -0.56 -9.10
N ALA A 44 -4.39 -0.15 -7.86
CA ALA A 44 -3.27 -0.67 -7.09
C ALA A 44 -3.43 -2.18 -6.82
N LEU A 45 -4.62 -2.59 -6.39
CA LEU A 45 -4.92 -3.98 -6.12
C LEU A 45 -4.78 -4.84 -7.37
N TRP A 46 -5.30 -4.37 -8.50
CA TRP A 46 -5.20 -5.06 -9.77
C TRP A 46 -3.74 -5.24 -10.21
N ARG A 47 -2.91 -4.20 -10.06
CA ARG A 47 -1.48 -4.27 -10.41
C ARG A 47 -0.73 -5.25 -9.52
N LEU A 48 -1.01 -5.26 -8.23
CA LEU A 48 -0.40 -6.19 -7.29
C LEU A 48 -0.81 -7.63 -7.59
N GLU A 49 -2.09 -7.87 -7.84
CA GLU A 49 -2.59 -9.20 -8.22
C GLU A 49 -1.88 -9.73 -9.47
N ARG A 50 -1.72 -8.88 -10.48
CA ARG A 50 -1.03 -9.27 -11.72
C ARG A 50 0.46 -9.52 -11.50
N HIS A 51 1.11 -8.63 -10.76
CA HIS A 51 2.55 -8.74 -10.51
C HIS A 51 2.89 -10.03 -9.78
N TYR A 52 2.13 -10.36 -8.75
CA TYR A 52 2.40 -11.55 -7.93
C TYR A 52 1.66 -12.81 -8.40
N GLY A 53 0.78 -12.70 -9.37
CA GLY A 53 0.01 -13.86 -9.87
C GLY A 53 -0.94 -14.41 -8.82
N VAL A 54 -1.59 -13.55 -8.04
CA VAL A 54 -2.49 -13.94 -6.95
C VAL A 54 -3.86 -13.32 -7.13
N ALA A 55 -4.87 -13.92 -6.49
CA ALA A 55 -6.21 -13.33 -6.34
C ALA A 55 -6.37 -12.91 -4.88
N ALA A 56 -6.60 -11.61 -4.64
CA ALA A 56 -6.78 -11.11 -3.30
C ALA A 56 -8.11 -11.52 -2.70
N ASP A 57 -8.12 -11.74 -1.39
CA ASP A 57 -9.33 -11.91 -0.62
C ASP A 57 -9.93 -10.53 -0.35
N ARG A 58 -11.02 -10.21 -1.04
CA ARG A 58 -11.69 -8.91 -0.98
C ARG A 58 -12.82 -8.94 0.05
N ARG A 59 -12.84 -7.92 0.91
CA ARG A 59 -13.90 -7.73 1.90
C ARG A 59 -14.80 -6.57 1.50
N PRO A 60 -16.12 -6.62 1.84
CA PRO A 60 -17.05 -5.56 1.47
C PRO A 60 -16.74 -4.20 2.11
N ASP A 61 -15.95 -4.17 3.17
CA ASP A 61 -15.62 -2.95 3.92
C ASP A 61 -14.45 -2.15 3.32
N GLY A 62 -13.98 -2.49 2.13
CA GLY A 62 -12.87 -1.77 1.50
C GLY A 62 -11.49 -2.25 1.95
N GLU A 63 -11.39 -3.52 2.33
CA GLU A 63 -10.12 -4.18 2.63
C GLU A 63 -9.89 -5.34 1.68
N ALA A 64 -8.64 -5.60 1.35
CA ALA A 64 -8.23 -6.77 0.61
C ALA A 64 -6.89 -7.27 1.12
N SER A 65 -6.68 -8.57 1.09
CA SER A 65 -5.42 -9.17 1.56
C SER A 65 -5.01 -10.33 0.67
N PHE A 66 -3.71 -10.59 0.61
CA PHE A 66 -3.14 -11.73 -0.09
C PHE A 66 -1.77 -12.05 0.47
N SER A 67 -1.28 -13.26 0.20
CA SER A 67 0.07 -13.69 0.53
C SER A 67 0.84 -13.97 -0.76
N CYS A 68 2.12 -13.63 -0.77
CA CYS A 68 3.01 -13.84 -1.90
C CYS A 68 4.45 -14.07 -1.40
N PRO A 69 5.43 -14.35 -2.29
CA PRO A 69 6.81 -14.54 -1.85
C PRO A 69 7.43 -13.35 -1.10
N ASP A 70 6.95 -12.13 -1.36
CA ASP A 70 7.44 -10.92 -0.69
C ASP A 70 6.76 -10.66 0.66
N GLY A 71 5.80 -11.47 1.06
CA GLY A 71 5.13 -11.37 2.35
C GLY A 71 3.61 -11.36 2.26
N ASP A 72 2.97 -11.01 3.37
CA ASP A 72 1.52 -10.83 3.43
C ASP A 72 1.19 -9.36 3.23
N PHE A 73 0.22 -9.09 2.37
CA PHE A 73 -0.22 -7.75 2.03
C PHE A 73 -1.64 -7.50 2.52
N LEU A 74 -1.87 -6.30 3.03
CA LEU A 74 -3.19 -5.79 3.37
C LEU A 74 -3.36 -4.43 2.70
N LEU A 75 -4.46 -4.23 1.97
CA LEU A 75 -4.83 -2.96 1.36
C LEU A 75 -6.09 -2.41 2.00
N LEU A 76 -6.08 -1.11 2.32
CA LEU A 76 -7.25 -0.37 2.80
C LEU A 76 -7.62 0.72 1.81
N ASP A 77 -8.91 0.77 1.45
CA ASP A 77 -9.46 1.87 0.67
C ASP A 77 -9.66 3.09 1.59
N HIS A 78 -9.12 4.24 1.21
CA HIS A 78 -9.24 5.51 1.94
C HIS A 78 -8.96 5.39 3.45
N PRO A 79 -7.72 5.12 3.87
CA PRO A 79 -7.38 4.91 5.28
C PRO A 79 -7.73 6.11 6.16
N HIS A 80 -7.69 7.35 5.64
CA HIS A 80 -8.00 8.56 6.38
C HIS A 80 -9.51 8.78 6.63
N ARG A 81 -10.37 7.97 6.03
CA ARG A 81 -11.80 7.88 6.37
C ARG A 81 -12.08 6.77 7.37
N ARG A 82 -11.06 5.98 7.70
CA ARG A 82 -11.12 4.83 8.61
C ARG A 82 -9.92 4.89 9.57
N GLU A 83 -9.79 6.01 10.26
CA GLU A 83 -8.58 6.34 11.04
C GLU A 83 -8.30 5.31 12.13
N GLU A 84 -9.31 4.85 12.85
CA GLU A 84 -9.12 3.84 13.90
C GLU A 84 -8.56 2.53 13.33
N ARG A 85 -9.10 2.09 12.20
CA ARG A 85 -8.64 0.87 11.54
C ARG A 85 -7.22 1.04 11.03
N TRP A 86 -6.92 2.15 10.36
CA TRP A 86 -5.58 2.42 9.84
C TRP A 86 -4.56 2.56 10.97
N GLN A 87 -4.94 3.24 12.06
CA GLN A 87 -4.06 3.36 13.22
C GLN A 87 -3.78 2.00 13.86
N SER A 88 -4.77 1.12 13.95
CA SER A 88 -4.58 -0.21 14.48
C SER A 88 -3.61 -1.05 13.64
N VAL A 89 -3.63 -0.86 12.32
CA VAL A 89 -2.68 -1.51 11.40
C VAL A 89 -1.27 -0.95 11.62
N MET A 90 -1.11 0.37 11.68
CA MET A 90 0.19 1.00 11.90
C MET A 90 0.81 0.63 13.26
N ASP A 91 -0.02 0.44 14.28
CA ASP A 91 0.44 0.09 15.63
C ASP A 91 0.72 -1.41 15.80
N ASP A 92 0.24 -2.23 14.88
CA ASP A 92 0.43 -3.67 14.94
C ASP A 92 1.85 -4.04 14.49
N PRO A 93 2.69 -4.61 15.39
CA PRO A 93 4.07 -4.96 15.04
C PRO A 93 4.18 -6.04 13.96
N ARG A 94 3.09 -6.72 13.62
CA ARG A 94 3.06 -7.67 12.51
C ARG A 94 3.41 -7.00 11.17
N TRP A 95 2.99 -5.76 10.98
CA TRP A 95 3.17 -5.04 9.73
C TRP A 95 4.47 -4.23 9.77
N GLN A 96 5.53 -4.76 9.16
CA GLN A 96 6.84 -4.10 9.11
C GLN A 96 6.80 -2.82 8.28
N VAL A 97 6.08 -2.85 7.15
CA VAL A 97 6.01 -1.71 6.24
C VAL A 97 4.56 -1.26 6.10
N THR A 98 4.32 0.03 6.24
CA THR A 98 3.03 0.64 5.95
C THR A 98 3.22 1.82 5.00
N LEU A 99 2.39 1.87 3.96
CA LEU A 99 2.46 2.87 2.90
C LEU A 99 1.13 3.61 2.83
N ASP A 100 1.16 4.92 3.01
CA ASP A 100 -0.03 5.77 2.98
C ASP A 100 -0.01 6.62 1.71
N PHE A 101 -0.88 6.28 0.76
CA PHE A 101 -1.07 7.02 -0.49
C PHE A 101 -2.29 7.95 -0.44
N PHE A 102 -2.85 8.19 0.71
CA PHE A 102 -4.07 8.93 0.96
C PHE A 102 -5.34 8.21 0.46
N SER A 103 -5.44 7.94 -0.84
CA SER A 103 -6.61 7.24 -1.41
C SER A 103 -6.63 5.75 -1.10
N TYR A 104 -5.50 5.17 -0.75
CA TYR A 104 -5.40 3.80 -0.26
C TYR A 104 -4.17 3.66 0.62
N GLY A 105 -4.15 2.62 1.45
CA GLY A 105 -3.01 2.26 2.28
C GLY A 105 -2.62 0.82 2.05
N ILE A 106 -1.33 0.53 2.18
CA ILE A 106 -0.79 -0.83 2.06
C ILE A 106 0.00 -1.14 3.33
N ALA A 107 -0.23 -2.32 3.89
CA ALA A 107 0.61 -2.87 4.96
C ALA A 107 1.22 -4.17 4.49
N VAL A 108 2.49 -4.38 4.81
CA VAL A 108 3.23 -5.57 4.41
C VAL A 108 3.84 -6.24 5.64
N HIS A 109 3.56 -7.53 5.79
CA HIS A 109 4.23 -8.39 6.77
C HIS A 109 5.35 -9.15 6.06
N ASN A 110 6.59 -8.75 6.33
CA ASN A 110 7.79 -9.44 5.89
C ASN A 110 8.85 -9.28 6.97
N PRO A 111 9.16 -10.34 7.76
CA PRO A 111 10.11 -10.26 8.87
C PRO A 111 11.53 -9.87 8.48
N ARG A 112 11.88 -9.94 7.20
CA ARG A 112 13.19 -9.52 6.71
C ARG A 112 13.34 -8.00 6.60
N LEU A 113 12.21 -7.28 6.65
CA LEU A 113 12.19 -5.83 6.53
C LEU A 113 12.19 -5.19 7.92
N SER A 114 12.85 -4.05 8.04
CA SER A 114 12.75 -3.21 9.23
C SER A 114 11.43 -2.48 9.26
N ARG A 115 10.98 -2.09 10.46
CA ARG A 115 9.73 -1.37 10.63
C ARG A 115 9.84 0.04 10.06
N GLN A 116 9.00 0.37 9.10
CA GLN A 116 9.00 1.64 8.39
C GLN A 116 7.57 2.07 8.05
N HIS A 117 7.32 3.35 8.13
CA HIS A 117 6.07 3.95 7.69
C HIS A 117 6.36 5.06 6.69
N PHE A 118 5.72 5.00 5.53
CA PHE A 118 5.91 5.99 4.47
C PHE A 118 4.59 6.67 4.14
N ILE A 119 4.64 7.99 3.99
CA ILE A 119 3.56 8.79 3.42
C ILE A 119 4.00 9.14 2.00
N LEU A 120 3.22 8.74 0.99
CA LEU A 120 3.60 8.79 -0.41
C LEU A 120 2.56 9.57 -1.24
N ARG A 121 3.03 10.05 -2.37
CA ARG A 121 2.18 10.76 -3.34
C ARG A 121 1.65 9.82 -4.42
#